data_cb69d9666ac9b335bf1a67d1c751b3c0
#
_entry.id   cb69d9666ac9b335bf1a67d1c751b3c0
#
_cell.length_a   1.000
_cell.length_b   1.000
_cell.length_c   1.000
_cell.angle_alpha   90.00
_cell.angle_beta   90.00
_cell.angle_gamma   90.00
#
_symmetry.space_group_name_H-M   'P 1'
#
loop_
_entity.id
_entity.type
_entity.pdbx_description
1 polymer ?
#
loop_
_entity_poly.entity_id
_entity_poly.type
_entity_poly.pdbx_seq_one_letter_code
_entity_poly.pdbx_strand_id
1 'polypeptide(L)'
;MKTIAIYCAGRNELPPPGIKGIRYFPDRACVWDKLAEQYPDTQLRIYFNLPGEFIVDMWPDIFRESDLVSYIPLDEDASVEDIAERIAADQPDLAIAFSIPILPYDWSALRDAMVGEELRRKGIKTIAHNIRTASHALEKDRCSDYLCQNGFFVAKSLSVRNTLFQAHKINTAIPVNVYREYVLRVIREMHFPVIIKPTVFSASDRLHVASDIEEAVKTLDSWPSDSDFLIEEQIIGSNFGIEIYGTPGNYHVMEPVMFSAARNGVPDPYEVVKAGPVLADYYRIRHLKNEIMRLAELYELNGTAQVDLIFSEGEWYIIEINARHSLMTEISAQIERKTSLDIYGALAVCDIRGADIPDTLQFACDFKTPYLKDDTIRQMMKLYPCIASVMSLQTAVSTDGKVEYCEFVVTAETAEKLMEAMICLKEGTENIVSDKTIAGLNSILNEM
;
A
#
# COMPACT_ATOMS: atom_id res chain seq x y z
N MET A 1 25.95 -14.58 -16.27
CA MET A 1 24.54 -14.22 -16.09
C MET A 1 24.31 -14.09 -14.58
N LYS A 2 23.82 -12.95 -14.09
CA LYS A 2 23.48 -12.75 -12.68
C LYS A 2 22.14 -13.42 -12.37
N THR A 3 22.01 -14.00 -11.19
CA THR A 3 20.74 -14.55 -10.71
C THR A 3 20.17 -13.58 -9.65
N ILE A 4 18.97 -13.06 -9.90
CA ILE A 4 18.25 -12.19 -8.96
C ILE A 4 17.03 -12.92 -8.46
N ALA A 5 16.96 -13.12 -7.15
CA ALA A 5 15.79 -13.63 -6.47
C ALA A 5 14.86 -12.47 -6.08
N ILE A 6 13.62 -12.52 -6.52
CA ILE A 6 12.56 -11.63 -6.02
C ILE A 6 11.62 -12.50 -5.20
N TYR A 7 11.38 -12.15 -3.94
CA TYR A 7 10.63 -13.03 -3.06
C TYR A 7 9.53 -12.29 -2.31
N CYS A 8 8.41 -12.99 -2.13
CA CYS A 8 7.30 -12.60 -1.27
C CYS A 8 7.02 -13.75 -0.32
N ALA A 9 7.38 -13.58 0.96
CA ALA A 9 7.11 -14.55 2.00
C ALA A 9 5.72 -14.33 2.65
N GLY A 10 5.07 -13.21 2.34
CA GLY A 10 3.75 -12.88 2.83
C GLY A 10 2.69 -13.86 2.32
N ARG A 11 1.73 -14.18 3.18
CA ARG A 11 0.61 -15.06 2.89
C ARG A 11 -0.68 -14.42 3.37
N ASN A 12 -1.74 -14.49 2.57
CA ASN A 12 -3.06 -14.09 3.02
C ASN A 12 -3.58 -15.09 4.06
N GLU A 13 -3.91 -14.62 5.26
CA GLU A 13 -4.36 -15.44 6.37
C GLU A 13 -5.89 -15.48 6.54
N LEU A 14 -6.63 -14.92 5.58
CA LEU A 14 -8.08 -15.05 5.59
C LEU A 14 -8.47 -16.53 5.50
N PRO A 15 -9.37 -16.98 6.39
CA PRO A 15 -9.87 -18.36 6.30
C PRO A 15 -10.52 -18.59 4.93
N PRO A 16 -10.43 -19.81 4.37
CA PRO A 16 -11.13 -20.13 3.14
C PRO A 16 -12.64 -19.83 3.24
N PRO A 17 -13.21 -19.20 2.20
CA PRO A 17 -12.65 -18.95 0.90
C PRO A 17 -12.10 -17.51 0.77
N GLY A 18 -10.86 -17.22 1.16
CA GLY A 18 -10.20 -15.92 1.06
C GLY A 18 -10.19 -15.30 -0.35
N ILE A 19 -9.06 -14.75 -0.78
CA ILE A 19 -8.90 -14.30 -2.16
C ILE A 19 -9.00 -15.49 -3.09
N LYS A 20 -9.93 -15.42 -4.07
CA LYS A 20 -10.13 -16.47 -5.08
C LYS A 20 -9.23 -16.29 -6.28
N GLY A 21 -8.87 -15.06 -6.62
CA GLY A 21 -8.06 -14.75 -7.76
C GLY A 21 -7.71 -13.28 -7.86
N ILE A 22 -6.48 -13.04 -8.26
CA ILE A 22 -6.01 -11.73 -8.72
C ILE A 22 -5.49 -11.90 -10.14
N ARG A 23 -5.86 -11.00 -11.03
CA ARG A 23 -5.37 -10.95 -12.38
C ARG A 23 -5.04 -9.55 -12.80
N TYR A 24 -3.95 -9.42 -13.55
CA TYR A 24 -3.48 -8.15 -14.08
C TYR A 24 -3.63 -8.07 -15.59
N PHE A 25 -3.79 -6.86 -16.09
CA PHE A 25 -3.79 -6.54 -17.50
C PHE A 25 -2.90 -5.31 -17.70
N PRO A 26 -1.74 -5.48 -18.39
CA PRO A 26 -1.19 -6.73 -18.92
C PRO A 26 -0.84 -7.75 -17.83
N ASP A 27 -0.88 -9.03 -18.20
CA ASP A 27 -0.56 -10.14 -17.30
C ASP A 27 0.85 -9.95 -16.68
N ARG A 28 1.02 -10.23 -15.38
CA ARG A 28 2.30 -10.05 -14.65
C ARG A 28 3.45 -10.82 -15.31
N ALA A 29 3.19 -12.03 -15.81
CA ALA A 29 4.20 -12.80 -16.55
C ALA A 29 4.76 -12.02 -17.73
N CYS A 30 3.92 -11.36 -18.52
CA CYS A 30 4.36 -10.53 -19.63
C CYS A 30 5.18 -9.31 -19.18
N VAL A 31 4.88 -8.74 -18.00
CA VAL A 31 5.63 -7.61 -17.46
C VAL A 31 6.99 -8.06 -16.93
N TRP A 32 7.06 -9.21 -16.23
CA TRP A 32 8.32 -9.80 -15.78
C TRP A 32 9.23 -10.18 -16.96
N ASP A 33 8.69 -10.78 -18.03
CA ASP A 33 9.46 -11.11 -19.24
C ASP A 33 10.06 -9.85 -19.88
N LYS A 34 9.26 -8.78 -20.05
CA LYS A 34 9.76 -7.51 -20.57
C LYS A 34 10.85 -6.90 -19.70
N LEU A 35 10.69 -6.98 -18.38
CA LEU A 35 11.72 -6.52 -17.46
C LEU A 35 13.01 -7.31 -17.59
N ALA A 36 12.91 -8.65 -17.69
CA ALA A 36 14.07 -9.50 -17.90
C ALA A 36 14.78 -9.24 -19.24
N GLU A 37 14.03 -8.95 -20.31
CA GLU A 37 14.59 -8.56 -21.61
C GLU A 37 15.42 -7.28 -21.57
N GLN A 38 15.10 -6.34 -20.67
CA GLN A 38 15.91 -5.13 -20.46
C GLN A 38 17.28 -5.43 -19.83
N TYR A 39 17.40 -6.57 -19.15
CA TYR A 39 18.62 -7.01 -18.45
C TYR A 39 19.07 -8.40 -18.93
N PRO A 40 19.53 -8.55 -20.19
CA PRO A 40 19.74 -9.86 -20.83
C PRO A 40 20.80 -10.73 -20.16
N ASP A 41 21.70 -10.13 -19.35
CA ASP A 41 22.68 -10.87 -18.55
C ASP A 41 22.16 -11.31 -17.17
N THR A 42 20.84 -11.19 -16.94
CA THR A 42 20.21 -11.45 -15.66
C THR A 42 19.11 -12.50 -15.79
N GLN A 43 19.09 -13.46 -14.89
CA GLN A 43 17.98 -14.40 -14.69
C GLN A 43 17.17 -13.97 -13.48
N LEU A 44 15.85 -13.81 -13.63
CA LEU A 44 14.93 -13.54 -12.55
C LEU A 44 14.35 -14.84 -12.01
N ARG A 45 14.38 -15.01 -10.68
CA ARG A 45 13.74 -16.10 -9.97
C ARG A 45 12.72 -15.52 -8.98
N ILE A 46 11.45 -15.78 -9.22
CA ILE A 46 10.33 -15.20 -8.48
C ILE A 46 9.81 -16.25 -7.50
N TYR A 47 10.04 -16.04 -6.22
CA TYR A 47 9.59 -16.90 -5.12
C TYR A 47 8.34 -16.29 -4.49
N PHE A 48 7.27 -17.05 -4.38
CA PHE A 48 6.01 -16.55 -3.87
C PHE A 48 5.23 -17.62 -3.09
N ASN A 49 4.49 -17.19 -2.10
CA ASN A 49 3.46 -18.02 -1.46
C ASN A 49 2.16 -17.92 -2.25
N LEU A 50 1.42 -19.00 -2.32
CA LEU A 50 0.04 -18.94 -2.82
C LEU A 50 -0.83 -18.19 -1.82
N PRO A 51 -1.69 -17.30 -2.28
CA PRO A 51 -2.14 -17.12 -3.67
C PRO A 51 -1.26 -16.27 -4.60
N GLY A 52 -0.07 -15.82 -4.22
CA GLY A 52 0.86 -15.09 -5.09
C GLY A 52 0.45 -13.65 -5.42
N GLU A 53 -0.29 -13.02 -4.54
CA GLU A 53 -0.90 -11.70 -4.71
C GLU A 53 0.10 -10.65 -5.20
N PHE A 54 -0.31 -9.83 -6.15
CA PHE A 54 0.42 -8.69 -6.70
C PHE A 54 1.76 -9.02 -7.41
N ILE A 55 2.46 -10.07 -7.01
CA ILE A 55 3.75 -10.44 -7.62
C ILE A 55 3.56 -11.30 -8.87
N VAL A 56 2.55 -12.18 -8.89
CA VAL A 56 2.17 -13.02 -10.04
C VAL A 56 0.64 -13.02 -10.18
N ASP A 57 0.16 -13.42 -11.36
CA ASP A 57 -1.25 -13.72 -11.55
C ASP A 57 -1.61 -15.05 -10.88
N MET A 58 -2.75 -15.10 -10.19
CA MET A 58 -3.18 -16.29 -9.45
C MET A 58 -3.74 -17.42 -10.33
N TRP A 59 -3.65 -17.32 -11.65
CA TRP A 59 -4.14 -18.34 -12.57
C TRP A 59 -2.99 -19.26 -13.02
N PRO A 60 -3.06 -20.58 -12.73
CA PRO A 60 -2.00 -21.53 -13.08
C PRO A 60 -1.62 -21.54 -14.55
N ASP A 61 -2.60 -21.25 -15.44
CA ASP A 61 -2.42 -21.30 -16.90
C ASP A 61 -1.56 -20.14 -17.46
N ILE A 62 -1.16 -19.17 -16.61
CA ILE A 62 -0.50 -17.93 -17.02
C ILE A 62 1.00 -17.97 -16.70
N PHE A 63 1.47 -18.91 -15.88
CA PHE A 63 2.89 -19.06 -15.62
C PHE A 63 3.60 -19.52 -16.91
N ARG A 64 4.17 -18.55 -17.62
CA ARG A 64 5.05 -18.85 -18.75
C ARG A 64 6.47 -18.90 -18.21
N GLU A 65 7.02 -20.09 -18.09
CA GLU A 65 8.45 -20.23 -17.93
C GLU A 65 9.15 -19.70 -19.17
N SER A 66 10.11 -18.83 -18.99
CA SER A 66 11.02 -18.36 -20.03
C SER A 66 12.45 -18.68 -19.60
N ASP A 67 13.40 -18.60 -20.53
CA ASP A 67 14.83 -18.80 -20.22
C ASP A 67 15.35 -17.73 -19.23
N LEU A 68 14.63 -16.62 -19.06
CA LEU A 68 15.04 -15.48 -18.25
C LEU A 68 14.25 -15.36 -16.93
N VAL A 69 13.05 -15.94 -16.83
CA VAL A 69 12.18 -15.83 -15.66
C VAL A 69 11.71 -17.21 -15.22
N SER A 70 11.92 -17.54 -13.96
CA SER A 70 11.41 -18.76 -13.32
C SER A 70 10.48 -18.42 -12.17
N TYR A 71 9.35 -19.12 -12.07
CA TYR A 71 8.35 -18.95 -11.02
C TYR A 71 8.44 -20.12 -10.03
N ILE A 72 8.70 -19.82 -8.77
CA ILE A 72 9.01 -20.82 -7.74
C ILE A 72 8.02 -20.66 -6.58
N PRO A 73 6.98 -21.49 -6.50
CA PRO A 73 6.09 -21.49 -5.37
C PRO A 73 6.83 -21.95 -4.11
N LEU A 74 6.54 -21.30 -3.01
CA LEU A 74 7.00 -21.65 -1.67
C LEU A 74 5.95 -22.55 -1.01
N ASP A 75 6.38 -23.43 -0.12
CA ASP A 75 5.46 -24.26 0.64
C ASP A 75 4.63 -23.40 1.59
N GLU A 76 3.34 -23.75 1.72
CA GLU A 76 2.39 -22.97 2.51
C GLU A 76 2.81 -22.80 3.98
N ASP A 77 3.40 -23.85 4.55
CA ASP A 77 3.81 -23.91 5.97
C ASP A 77 5.31 -23.65 6.17
N ALA A 78 6.01 -23.19 5.10
CA ALA A 78 7.45 -22.93 5.20
C ALA A 78 7.75 -21.88 6.28
N SER A 79 8.72 -22.20 7.14
CA SER A 79 9.27 -21.23 8.09
C SER A 79 10.08 -20.15 7.39
N VAL A 80 10.46 -19.11 8.12
CA VAL A 80 11.38 -18.07 7.63
C VAL A 80 12.70 -18.68 7.20
N GLU A 81 13.21 -19.63 7.97
CA GLU A 81 14.43 -20.36 7.73
C GLU A 81 14.34 -21.24 6.47
N ASP A 82 13.23 -21.98 6.30
CA ASP A 82 13.01 -22.83 5.11
C ASP A 82 12.95 -21.99 3.83
N ILE A 83 12.27 -20.86 3.88
CA ILE A 83 12.21 -19.91 2.73
C ILE A 83 13.61 -19.38 2.40
N ALA A 84 14.36 -18.95 3.41
CA ALA A 84 15.72 -18.47 3.21
C ALA A 84 16.65 -19.57 2.69
N GLU A 85 16.53 -20.80 3.15
CA GLU A 85 17.27 -21.95 2.63
C GLU A 85 16.91 -22.26 1.19
N ARG A 86 15.62 -22.24 0.86
CA ARG A 86 15.16 -22.49 -0.51
C ARG A 86 15.71 -21.47 -1.50
N ILE A 87 15.70 -20.16 -1.12
CA ILE A 87 16.26 -19.08 -1.94
C ILE A 87 17.79 -19.23 -2.02
N ALA A 88 18.45 -19.49 -0.89
CA ALA A 88 19.91 -19.61 -0.85
C ALA A 88 20.45 -20.80 -1.64
N ALA A 89 19.69 -21.89 -1.76
CA ALA A 89 20.07 -23.05 -2.56
C ALA A 89 20.33 -22.71 -4.04
N ASP A 90 19.67 -21.68 -4.54
CA ASP A 90 19.84 -21.20 -5.90
C ASP A 90 20.99 -20.20 -6.07
N GLN A 91 21.70 -19.86 -4.98
CA GLN A 91 22.88 -18.97 -4.92
C GLN A 91 22.69 -17.64 -5.68
N PRO A 92 21.63 -16.86 -5.38
CA PRO A 92 21.41 -15.61 -6.10
C PRO A 92 22.50 -14.57 -5.76
N ASP A 93 22.87 -13.77 -6.77
CA ASP A 93 23.76 -12.62 -6.60
C ASP A 93 23.11 -11.50 -5.78
N LEU A 94 21.77 -11.44 -5.81
CA LEU A 94 20.95 -10.47 -5.08
C LEU A 94 19.58 -11.08 -4.81
N ALA A 95 19.06 -10.85 -3.60
CA ALA A 95 17.68 -11.12 -3.24
C ALA A 95 16.94 -9.81 -2.97
N ILE A 96 15.71 -9.66 -3.45
CA ILE A 96 14.88 -8.46 -3.27
C ILE A 96 13.52 -8.89 -2.71
N ALA A 97 13.12 -8.31 -1.58
CA ALA A 97 11.79 -8.53 -1.02
C ALA A 97 10.73 -7.79 -1.83
N PHE A 98 9.67 -8.50 -2.18
CA PHE A 98 8.45 -7.97 -2.77
C PHE A 98 7.33 -8.05 -1.71
N SER A 99 7.47 -7.26 -0.63
CA SER A 99 6.45 -7.24 0.41
C SER A 99 5.15 -6.66 -0.12
N ILE A 100 4.03 -7.26 0.25
CA ILE A 100 2.69 -6.91 -0.23
C ILE A 100 1.75 -6.67 0.96
N PRO A 101 0.64 -5.94 0.77
CA PRO A 101 -0.41 -5.90 1.80
C PRO A 101 -1.08 -7.27 1.92
N ILE A 102 -1.27 -7.72 3.15
CA ILE A 102 -2.01 -8.95 3.47
C ILE A 102 -3.07 -8.68 4.51
N LEU A 103 -4.10 -9.52 4.53
CA LEU A 103 -5.21 -9.39 5.45
C LEU A 103 -5.20 -10.56 6.46
N PRO A 104 -5.67 -10.35 7.68
CA PRO A 104 -6.19 -9.11 8.29
C PRO A 104 -5.08 -8.21 8.86
N TYR A 105 -3.87 -8.77 9.08
CA TYR A 105 -2.74 -8.07 9.66
C TYR A 105 -1.67 -7.81 8.59
N ASP A 106 -1.23 -6.58 8.45
CA ASP A 106 -0.26 -6.17 7.41
C ASP A 106 1.20 -6.48 7.81
N TRP A 107 1.49 -7.72 8.14
CA TRP A 107 2.80 -8.17 8.63
C TRP A 107 3.71 -8.83 7.59
N SER A 108 3.34 -8.81 6.30
CA SER A 108 4.19 -9.40 5.26
C SER A 108 5.58 -8.78 5.23
N ALA A 109 5.67 -7.44 5.34
CA ALA A 109 6.95 -6.75 5.40
C ALA A 109 7.84 -7.22 6.56
N LEU A 110 7.25 -7.55 7.71
CA LEU A 110 7.99 -8.08 8.85
C LEU A 110 8.52 -9.50 8.56
N ARG A 111 7.70 -10.35 7.94
CA ARG A 111 8.13 -11.70 7.54
C ARG A 111 9.23 -11.65 6.49
N ASP A 112 9.08 -10.80 5.48
CA ASP A 112 10.09 -10.60 4.43
C ASP A 112 11.38 -10.01 5.01
N ALA A 113 11.31 -9.12 6.00
CA ALA A 113 12.47 -8.61 6.71
C ALA A 113 13.23 -9.70 7.46
N MET A 114 12.52 -10.64 8.11
CA MET A 114 13.11 -11.81 8.78
C MET A 114 13.79 -12.74 7.78
N VAL A 115 13.15 -13.07 6.66
CA VAL A 115 13.77 -13.85 5.57
C VAL A 115 15.01 -13.12 5.04
N GLY A 116 14.93 -11.81 4.84
CA GLY A 116 16.05 -10.99 4.40
C GLY A 116 17.23 -11.02 5.37
N GLU A 117 16.98 -11.06 6.68
CA GLU A 117 18.03 -11.20 7.69
C GLU A 117 18.72 -12.56 7.61
N GLU A 118 17.96 -13.65 7.45
CA GLU A 118 18.52 -14.99 7.27
C GLU A 118 19.35 -15.12 5.97
N LEU A 119 18.88 -14.51 4.88
CA LEU A 119 19.65 -14.47 3.62
C LEU A 119 20.99 -13.72 3.79
N ARG A 120 20.98 -12.58 4.50
CA ARG A 120 22.22 -11.84 4.81
C ARG A 120 23.17 -12.66 5.68
N ARG A 121 22.67 -13.43 6.67
CA ARG A 121 23.47 -14.36 7.48
C ARG A 121 24.14 -15.45 6.65
N LYS A 122 23.47 -15.88 5.56
CA LYS A 122 24.01 -16.82 4.57
C LYS A 122 24.93 -16.16 3.54
N GLY A 123 25.21 -14.85 3.66
CA GLY A 123 26.13 -14.10 2.79
C GLY A 123 25.50 -13.62 1.48
N ILE A 124 24.18 -13.70 1.33
CA ILE A 124 23.48 -13.22 0.14
C ILE A 124 23.19 -11.73 0.30
N LYS A 125 23.60 -10.92 -0.69
CA LYS A 125 23.22 -9.51 -0.76
C LYS A 125 21.69 -9.41 -0.84
N THR A 126 21.08 -8.61 0.05
CA THR A 126 19.61 -8.59 0.15
C THR A 126 19.07 -7.18 0.30
N ILE A 127 18.11 -6.81 -0.53
CA ILE A 127 17.28 -5.61 -0.44
C ILE A 127 15.97 -6.04 0.21
N ALA A 128 15.83 -5.74 1.48
CA ALA A 128 14.64 -5.93 2.30
C ALA A 128 14.76 -4.99 3.49
N HIS A 129 13.66 -4.46 3.98
CA HIS A 129 13.66 -3.68 5.21
C HIS A 129 14.32 -4.45 6.36
N ASN A 130 14.83 -3.76 7.35
CA ASN A 130 15.24 -4.40 8.59
C ASN A 130 14.01 -4.67 9.47
N ILE A 131 14.15 -5.60 10.43
CA ILE A 131 13.04 -6.00 11.31
C ILE A 131 12.48 -4.82 12.10
N ARG A 132 13.35 -3.89 12.57
CA ARG A 132 12.91 -2.69 13.30
C ARG A 132 11.98 -1.83 12.44
N THR A 133 12.37 -1.52 11.22
CA THR A 133 11.57 -0.72 10.28
C THR A 133 10.24 -1.39 9.99
N ALA A 134 10.25 -2.68 9.65
CA ALA A 134 9.04 -3.42 9.34
C ALA A 134 8.09 -3.52 10.56
N SER A 135 8.61 -3.76 11.77
CA SER A 135 7.79 -3.83 12.98
C SER A 135 7.21 -2.47 13.38
N HIS A 136 7.98 -1.37 13.24
CA HIS A 136 7.47 -0.03 13.52
C HIS A 136 6.39 0.39 12.51
N ALA A 137 6.55 0.05 11.24
CA ALA A 137 5.54 0.33 10.23
C ALA A 137 4.23 -0.46 10.48
N LEU A 138 4.33 -1.68 11.01
CA LEU A 138 3.18 -2.51 11.38
C LEU A 138 2.37 -1.92 12.54
N GLU A 139 3.05 -1.40 13.57
CA GLU A 139 2.43 -0.92 14.81
C GLU A 139 2.19 0.60 14.71
N LYS A 140 0.96 1.02 14.37
CA LYS A 140 0.59 2.42 14.09
C LYS A 140 0.91 3.39 15.25
N ASP A 141 0.71 2.95 16.48
CA ASP A 141 1.02 3.74 17.67
C ASP A 141 2.54 3.97 17.83
N ARG A 142 3.34 2.91 17.67
CA ARG A 142 4.81 3.03 17.71
C ARG A 142 5.34 3.88 16.57
N CYS A 143 4.75 3.73 15.37
CA CYS A 143 5.11 4.53 14.21
C CYS A 143 4.86 6.02 14.51
N SER A 144 3.67 6.36 14.96
CA SER A 144 3.29 7.74 15.30
C SER A 144 4.20 8.34 16.38
N ASP A 145 4.43 7.61 17.48
CA ASP A 145 5.31 8.05 18.56
C ASP A 145 6.75 8.30 18.07
N TYR A 146 7.29 7.38 17.26
CA TYR A 146 8.66 7.50 16.73
C TYR A 146 8.79 8.69 15.77
N LEU A 147 7.82 8.91 14.90
CA LEU A 147 7.78 10.05 14.01
C LEU A 147 7.71 11.37 14.79
N CYS A 148 6.83 11.46 15.77
CA CYS A 148 6.68 12.64 16.63
C CYS A 148 7.99 12.98 17.35
N GLN A 149 8.65 11.98 17.94
CA GLN A 149 9.95 12.16 18.64
C GLN A 149 11.06 12.64 17.70
N ASN A 150 10.95 12.36 16.41
CA ASN A 150 11.92 12.79 15.39
C ASN A 150 11.47 14.05 14.62
N GLY A 151 10.46 14.76 15.12
CA GLY A 151 10.05 16.08 14.63
C GLY A 151 9.26 16.05 13.33
N PHE A 152 8.57 14.96 13.02
CA PHE A 152 7.55 14.92 11.98
C PHE A 152 6.19 15.33 12.55
N PHE A 153 5.36 15.95 11.71
CA PHE A 153 3.98 16.21 12.06
C PHE A 153 3.17 14.93 11.96
N VAL A 154 2.49 14.58 13.04
CA VAL A 154 1.54 13.46 13.14
C VAL A 154 0.30 13.93 13.90
N ALA A 155 -0.79 13.19 13.81
CA ALA A 155 -1.96 13.48 14.61
C ALA A 155 -1.65 13.32 16.11
N LYS A 156 -2.23 14.20 16.95
CA LYS A 156 -2.18 13.99 18.40
C LYS A 156 -2.99 12.74 18.72
N SER A 157 -2.37 11.78 19.40
CA SER A 157 -2.91 10.44 19.57
C SER A 157 -2.82 9.93 21.00
N LEU A 158 -3.64 8.91 21.29
CA LEU A 158 -3.64 8.12 22.52
C LEU A 158 -3.72 6.64 22.18
N SER A 159 -2.68 5.89 22.51
CA SER A 159 -2.69 4.42 22.41
C SER A 159 -3.37 3.83 23.65
N VAL A 160 -4.32 2.91 23.44
CA VAL A 160 -5.13 2.32 24.51
C VAL A 160 -5.03 0.81 24.50
N ARG A 161 -4.61 0.26 25.62
CA ARG A 161 -4.62 -1.19 25.90
C ARG A 161 -6.05 -1.65 26.16
N ASN A 162 -6.67 -2.30 25.17
CA ASN A 162 -8.07 -2.69 25.26
C ASN A 162 -8.36 -3.66 26.42
N THR A 163 -7.49 -4.59 26.70
CA THR A 163 -7.63 -5.51 27.83
C THR A 163 -7.74 -4.79 29.17
N LEU A 164 -7.00 -3.69 29.36
CA LEU A 164 -7.09 -2.86 30.56
C LEU A 164 -8.32 -1.97 30.54
N PHE A 165 -8.67 -1.40 29.39
CA PHE A 165 -9.85 -0.57 29.23
C PHE A 165 -11.15 -1.35 29.50
N GLN A 166 -11.22 -2.61 29.09
CA GLN A 166 -12.37 -3.51 29.29
C GLN A 166 -12.26 -4.37 30.55
N ALA A 167 -11.24 -4.18 31.39
CA ALA A 167 -10.95 -5.08 32.55
C ALA A 167 -12.16 -5.26 33.49
N HIS A 168 -12.97 -4.22 33.71
CA HIS A 168 -14.17 -4.27 34.55
C HIS A 168 -15.28 -5.16 33.96
N LYS A 169 -15.29 -5.38 32.65
CA LYS A 169 -16.24 -6.29 31.98
C LYS A 169 -15.77 -7.76 32.07
N ILE A 170 -14.46 -7.96 32.10
CA ILE A 170 -13.83 -9.27 32.16
C ILE A 170 -13.81 -9.78 33.62
N ASN A 171 -13.54 -8.88 34.56
CA ASN A 171 -13.47 -9.19 35.99
C ASN A 171 -14.42 -8.30 36.79
N THR A 172 -15.57 -8.85 37.14
CA THR A 172 -16.61 -8.13 37.91
C THR A 172 -16.20 -7.79 39.34
N ALA A 173 -15.09 -8.33 39.86
CA ALA A 173 -14.54 -7.96 41.16
C ALA A 173 -13.79 -6.62 41.13
N ILE A 174 -13.59 -5.99 39.98
CA ILE A 174 -13.01 -4.66 39.83
C ILE A 174 -14.12 -3.61 40.08
N PRO A 175 -14.15 -2.91 41.21
CA PRO A 175 -15.22 -1.96 41.51
C PRO A 175 -15.09 -0.66 40.70
N VAL A 176 -13.85 -0.27 40.35
CA VAL A 176 -13.51 0.95 39.60
C VAL A 176 -12.37 0.63 38.63
N ASN A 177 -12.58 0.90 37.34
CA ASN A 177 -11.53 0.77 36.34
C ASN A 177 -10.80 2.13 36.17
N VAL A 178 -9.75 2.31 36.95
CA VAL A 178 -8.95 3.56 36.96
C VAL A 178 -8.30 3.83 35.60
N TYR A 179 -7.88 2.78 34.86
CA TYR A 179 -7.32 2.96 33.53
C TYR A 179 -8.37 3.48 32.54
N ARG A 180 -9.60 2.98 32.60
CA ARG A 180 -10.71 3.50 31.80
C ARG A 180 -11.00 4.97 32.14
N GLU A 181 -11.03 5.33 33.43
CA GLU A 181 -11.22 6.72 33.84
C GLU A 181 -10.12 7.64 33.30
N TYR A 182 -8.87 7.20 33.34
CA TYR A 182 -7.73 7.91 32.78
C TYR A 182 -7.93 8.14 31.27
N VAL A 183 -8.21 7.07 30.50
CA VAL A 183 -8.44 7.15 29.06
C VAL A 183 -9.56 8.13 28.72
N LEU A 184 -10.71 8.02 29.40
CA LEU A 184 -11.85 8.90 29.16
C LEU A 184 -11.56 10.36 29.55
N ARG A 185 -10.69 10.59 30.53
CA ARG A 185 -10.24 11.93 30.87
C ARG A 185 -9.39 12.53 29.74
N VAL A 186 -8.44 11.78 29.21
CA VAL A 186 -7.58 12.24 28.11
C VAL A 186 -8.42 12.54 26.86
N ILE A 187 -9.36 11.64 26.50
CA ILE A 187 -10.24 11.86 25.34
C ILE A 187 -11.05 13.14 25.45
N ARG A 188 -11.54 13.51 26.66
CA ARG A 188 -12.28 14.77 26.86
C ARG A 188 -11.45 16.02 26.61
N GLU A 189 -10.12 15.90 26.66
CA GLU A 189 -9.17 17.00 26.39
C GLU A 189 -8.72 17.03 24.92
N MET A 190 -9.16 16.07 24.08
CA MET A 190 -8.86 16.02 22.65
C MET A 190 -9.83 16.92 21.86
N HIS A 191 -9.37 17.36 20.67
CA HIS A 191 -10.21 18.09 19.73
C HIS A 191 -11.01 17.10 18.88
N PHE A 192 -12.32 17.25 18.90
CA PHE A 192 -13.20 16.44 18.07
C PHE A 192 -13.40 17.04 16.68
N PRO A 193 -13.65 16.20 15.64
CA PRO A 193 -13.81 14.75 15.69
C PRO A 193 -12.52 14.00 15.96
N VAL A 194 -12.64 12.78 16.51
CA VAL A 194 -11.50 11.86 16.68
C VAL A 194 -11.69 10.61 15.83
N ILE A 195 -10.57 10.04 15.40
CA ILE A 195 -10.52 8.76 14.69
C ILE A 195 -10.13 7.68 15.68
N ILE A 196 -10.90 6.59 15.73
CA ILE A 196 -10.61 5.39 16.52
C ILE A 196 -10.32 4.27 15.55
N LYS A 197 -9.12 3.67 15.64
CA LYS A 197 -8.66 2.61 14.74
C LYS A 197 -7.85 1.56 15.50
N PRO A 198 -7.80 0.29 15.01
CA PRO A 198 -6.90 -0.72 15.58
C PRO A 198 -5.44 -0.33 15.39
N THR A 199 -4.56 -0.78 16.28
CA THR A 199 -3.12 -0.51 16.18
C THR A 199 -2.41 -1.28 15.06
N VAL A 200 -2.96 -2.43 14.62
CA VAL A 200 -2.26 -3.39 13.74
C VAL A 200 -3.07 -3.94 12.56
N PHE A 201 -4.22 -3.37 12.23
CA PHE A 201 -5.04 -3.83 11.09
C PHE A 201 -4.75 -3.03 9.82
N SER A 202 -4.98 -3.64 8.64
CA SER A 202 -4.81 -3.01 7.33
C SER A 202 -6.15 -2.61 6.68
N ALA A 203 -6.08 -1.88 5.56
CA ALA A 203 -7.20 -1.53 4.68
C ALA A 203 -8.32 -0.72 5.33
N SER A 204 -8.01 0.16 6.31
CA SER A 204 -9.01 0.96 7.06
C SER A 204 -10.10 0.13 7.75
N ASP A 205 -9.84 -1.18 7.97
CA ASP A 205 -10.78 -2.03 8.70
C ASP A 205 -10.98 -1.50 10.12
N ARG A 206 -12.25 -1.43 10.55
CA ARG A 206 -12.67 -0.96 11.87
C ARG A 206 -12.28 0.47 12.21
N LEU A 207 -12.11 1.34 11.21
CA LEU A 207 -11.90 2.77 11.44
C LEU A 207 -13.25 3.43 11.75
N HIS A 208 -13.33 4.16 12.86
CA HIS A 208 -14.51 4.93 13.27
C HIS A 208 -14.15 6.39 13.49
N VAL A 209 -14.99 7.29 12.98
CA VAL A 209 -14.92 8.71 13.27
C VAL A 209 -15.98 9.03 14.33
N ALA A 210 -15.57 9.57 15.46
CA ALA A 210 -16.48 10.01 16.53
C ALA A 210 -16.52 11.53 16.58
N SER A 211 -17.71 12.11 16.48
CA SER A 211 -17.95 13.55 16.42
C SER A 211 -17.87 14.21 17.80
N ASP A 212 -18.05 13.41 18.86
CA ASP A 212 -18.05 13.86 20.26
C ASP A 212 -17.66 12.73 21.21
N ILE A 213 -17.56 13.08 22.50
CA ILE A 213 -17.16 12.12 23.55
C ILE A 213 -18.19 10.99 23.74
N GLU A 214 -19.47 11.22 23.51
CA GLU A 214 -20.52 10.21 23.72
C GLU A 214 -20.42 9.14 22.64
N GLU A 215 -20.23 9.55 21.40
CA GLU A 215 -20.00 8.66 20.27
C GLU A 215 -18.68 7.88 20.44
N ALA A 216 -17.61 8.55 20.86
CA ALA A 216 -16.34 7.89 21.14
C ALA A 216 -16.48 6.81 22.22
N VAL A 217 -17.12 7.13 23.37
CA VAL A 217 -17.36 6.16 24.45
C VAL A 217 -18.18 4.97 23.96
N LYS A 218 -19.24 5.20 23.21
CA LYS A 218 -20.08 4.15 22.64
C LYS A 218 -19.27 3.21 21.74
N THR A 219 -18.43 3.76 20.88
CA THR A 219 -17.53 3.00 20.01
C THR A 219 -16.55 2.16 20.82
N LEU A 220 -15.89 2.77 21.81
CA LEU A 220 -14.92 2.09 22.67
C LEU A 220 -15.56 0.99 23.51
N ASP A 221 -16.79 1.19 23.98
CA ASP A 221 -17.51 0.17 24.74
C ASP A 221 -17.91 -1.05 23.91
N SER A 222 -18.07 -0.89 22.60
CA SER A 222 -18.36 -1.96 21.65
C SER A 222 -17.11 -2.52 20.96
N TRP A 223 -15.91 -1.99 21.29
CA TRP A 223 -14.68 -2.40 20.60
C TRP A 223 -14.39 -3.89 20.81
N PRO A 224 -14.01 -4.62 19.73
CA PRO A 224 -13.66 -6.02 19.83
C PRO A 224 -12.47 -6.25 20.77
N SER A 225 -12.48 -7.38 21.46
CA SER A 225 -11.43 -7.72 22.45
C SER A 225 -10.11 -8.18 21.83
N ASP A 226 -10.08 -8.35 20.51
CA ASP A 226 -8.96 -8.94 19.76
C ASP A 226 -7.86 -7.93 19.38
N SER A 227 -8.07 -6.63 19.64
CA SER A 227 -7.10 -5.59 19.30
C SER A 227 -7.07 -4.44 20.29
N ASP A 228 -5.88 -3.90 20.51
CA ASP A 228 -5.67 -2.59 21.08
C ASP A 228 -6.07 -1.51 20.05
N PHE A 229 -6.27 -0.30 20.48
CA PHE A 229 -6.71 0.77 19.58
C PHE A 229 -5.96 2.08 19.80
N LEU A 230 -5.92 2.86 18.75
CA LEU A 230 -5.37 4.20 18.68
C LEU A 230 -6.51 5.19 18.50
N ILE A 231 -6.51 6.26 19.30
CA ILE A 231 -7.44 7.38 19.18
C ILE A 231 -6.64 8.58 18.73
N GLU A 232 -7.03 9.22 17.63
CA GLU A 232 -6.32 10.36 17.03
C GLU A 232 -7.25 11.55 16.83
N GLU A 233 -6.79 12.76 17.08
CA GLU A 233 -7.49 13.97 16.62
C GLU A 233 -7.52 13.96 15.10
N GLN A 234 -8.71 14.11 14.49
CA GLN A 234 -8.83 14.08 13.04
C GLN A 234 -8.20 15.33 12.42
N ILE A 235 -7.24 15.11 11.53
CA ILE A 235 -6.67 16.18 10.72
C ILE A 235 -7.59 16.41 9.52
N ILE A 236 -8.03 17.66 9.36
CA ILE A 236 -8.87 18.06 8.21
C ILE A 236 -7.97 18.69 7.16
N GLY A 237 -7.95 18.09 5.97
CA GLY A 237 -7.10 18.55 4.86
C GLY A 237 -7.21 17.68 3.64
N SER A 238 -6.36 17.92 2.64
CA SER A 238 -6.29 17.13 1.42
C SER A 238 -5.46 15.86 1.67
N ASN A 239 -5.98 14.71 1.25
CA ASN A 239 -5.37 13.40 1.48
C ASN A 239 -4.45 13.03 0.31
N PHE A 240 -3.30 12.46 0.63
CA PHE A 240 -2.28 12.07 -0.34
C PHE A 240 -1.65 10.73 0.01
N GLY A 241 -1.10 10.09 -1.01
CA GLY A 241 -0.12 9.04 -0.87
C GLY A 241 1.14 9.37 -1.65
N ILE A 242 2.29 8.90 -1.17
CA ILE A 242 3.55 9.01 -1.88
C ILE A 242 4.34 7.72 -1.75
N GLU A 243 4.93 7.30 -2.84
CA GLU A 243 5.78 6.11 -2.89
C GLU A 243 7.25 6.50 -2.82
N ILE A 244 8.05 5.66 -2.18
CA ILE A 244 9.50 5.75 -2.16
C ILE A 244 10.09 4.36 -2.31
N TYR A 245 11.18 4.25 -3.05
CA TYR A 245 11.95 3.02 -3.14
C TYR A 245 13.45 3.31 -3.14
N GLY A 246 14.23 2.35 -2.69
CA GLY A 246 15.67 2.47 -2.68
C GLY A 246 16.37 1.68 -1.60
N THR A 247 17.60 2.08 -1.37
CA THR A 247 18.49 1.56 -0.33
C THR A 247 19.10 2.73 0.44
N PRO A 248 19.59 2.53 1.66
CA PRO A 248 20.19 3.61 2.46
C PRO A 248 21.19 4.46 1.67
N GLY A 249 20.94 5.78 1.64
CA GLY A 249 21.73 6.76 0.88
C GLY A 249 21.43 6.84 -0.61
N ASN A 250 20.53 6.02 -1.15
CA ASN A 250 20.16 6.00 -2.55
C ASN A 250 18.67 5.71 -2.72
N TYR A 251 17.85 6.76 -2.63
CA TYR A 251 16.40 6.68 -2.71
C TYR A 251 15.84 7.48 -3.87
N HIS A 252 14.72 7.02 -4.40
CA HIS A 252 13.85 7.76 -5.30
C HIS A 252 12.49 7.97 -4.64
N VAL A 253 12.10 9.22 -4.50
CA VAL A 253 10.78 9.64 -4.02
C VAL A 253 9.93 9.99 -5.24
N MET A 254 8.87 9.23 -5.47
CA MET A 254 7.98 9.39 -6.62
C MET A 254 7.10 10.63 -6.48
N GLU A 255 6.29 10.92 -7.49
CA GLU A 255 5.34 12.03 -7.39
C GLU A 255 4.17 11.68 -6.46
N PRO A 256 3.68 12.64 -5.66
CA PRO A 256 2.52 12.39 -4.81
C PRO A 256 1.25 12.24 -5.63
N VAL A 257 0.36 11.44 -5.11
CA VAL A 257 -0.98 11.17 -5.64
C VAL A 257 -2.01 11.70 -4.65
N MET A 258 -2.96 12.50 -5.12
CA MET A 258 -4.05 13.01 -4.29
C MET A 258 -5.23 12.06 -4.32
N PHE A 259 -5.94 11.96 -3.19
CA PHE A 259 -7.14 11.16 -3.02
C PHE A 259 -8.38 12.05 -2.98
N SER A 260 -9.45 11.65 -3.65
CA SER A 260 -10.71 12.37 -3.57
C SER A 260 -11.24 12.38 -2.13
N ALA A 261 -11.82 13.51 -1.73
CA ALA A 261 -12.43 13.63 -0.42
C ALA A 261 -13.58 12.63 -0.25
N ALA A 262 -13.60 11.94 0.87
CA ALA A 262 -14.69 11.07 1.26
C ALA A 262 -15.64 11.77 2.25
N ARG A 263 -16.78 11.12 2.50
CA ARG A 263 -17.66 11.52 3.58
C ARG A 263 -16.88 11.53 4.90
N ASN A 264 -16.97 12.60 5.68
CA ASN A 264 -16.26 12.79 6.95
C ASN A 264 -14.73 12.92 6.83
N GLY A 265 -14.18 13.26 5.66
CA GLY A 265 -12.75 13.50 5.48
C GLY A 265 -11.85 12.25 5.49
N VAL A 266 -12.43 11.05 5.58
CA VAL A 266 -11.70 9.78 5.49
C VAL A 266 -11.98 9.15 4.13
N PRO A 267 -10.97 8.82 3.31
CA PRO A 267 -11.17 8.16 2.02
C PRO A 267 -11.86 6.80 2.18
N ASP A 268 -12.92 6.57 1.40
CA ASP A 268 -13.54 5.25 1.31
C ASP A 268 -12.71 4.38 0.35
N PRO A 269 -12.17 3.23 0.79
CA PRO A 269 -11.29 2.40 -0.02
C PRO A 269 -11.90 1.92 -1.35
N TYR A 270 -13.23 1.89 -1.46
CA TYR A 270 -13.94 1.42 -2.65
C TYR A 270 -14.44 2.55 -3.55
N GLU A 271 -14.65 3.74 -3.02
CA GLU A 271 -15.16 4.90 -3.77
C GLU A 271 -14.09 5.96 -4.05
N VAL A 272 -12.90 5.84 -3.43
CA VAL A 272 -11.83 6.81 -3.60
C VAL A 272 -11.30 6.82 -5.04
N VAL A 273 -11.15 8.01 -5.58
CA VAL A 273 -10.40 8.27 -6.80
C VAL A 273 -9.04 8.80 -6.40
N LYS A 274 -7.98 8.29 -7.02
CA LYS A 274 -6.62 8.77 -6.84
C LYS A 274 -6.15 9.37 -8.14
N ALA A 275 -5.48 10.51 -8.11
CA ALA A 275 -4.91 11.10 -9.32
C ALA A 275 -3.62 11.88 -9.02
N GLY A 276 -2.75 11.97 -10.03
CA GLY A 276 -1.47 12.66 -9.98
C GLY A 276 -0.87 12.85 -11.37
N PRO A 277 0.28 13.52 -11.46
CA PRO A 277 1.05 14.16 -10.37
C PRO A 277 0.40 15.43 -9.85
N VAL A 278 0.61 15.75 -8.57
CA VAL A 278 0.19 17.02 -7.98
C VAL A 278 1.32 18.02 -8.09
N LEU A 279 1.12 19.09 -8.85
CA LEU A 279 2.16 20.05 -9.21
C LEU A 279 1.93 21.45 -8.62
N ALA A 280 0.78 21.68 -7.97
CA ALA A 280 0.45 23.01 -7.43
C ALA A 280 1.46 23.46 -6.36
N ASP A 281 2.00 24.67 -6.53
CA ASP A 281 2.97 25.28 -5.61
C ASP A 281 2.46 25.36 -4.17
N TYR A 282 1.15 25.47 -4.00
CA TYR A 282 0.47 25.50 -2.69
C TYR A 282 0.89 24.34 -1.80
N TYR A 283 1.03 23.13 -2.35
CA TYR A 283 1.37 21.92 -1.61
C TYR A 283 2.86 21.78 -1.29
N ARG A 284 3.73 22.68 -1.78
CA ARG A 284 5.18 22.66 -1.48
C ARG A 284 5.80 21.27 -1.68
N ILE A 285 5.53 20.62 -2.82
CA ILE A 285 5.93 19.23 -3.12
C ILE A 285 7.43 18.99 -2.93
N ARG A 286 8.29 19.97 -3.27
CA ARG A 286 9.74 19.84 -3.00
C ARG A 286 10.04 19.69 -1.51
N HIS A 287 9.32 20.40 -0.64
CA HIS A 287 9.47 20.24 0.81
C HIS A 287 8.99 18.85 1.26
N LEU A 288 7.83 18.40 0.78
CA LEU A 288 7.34 17.04 1.04
C LEU A 288 8.40 16.00 0.66
N LYS A 289 8.94 16.03 -0.56
CA LYS A 289 9.95 15.05 -1.00
C LYS A 289 11.20 15.04 -0.10
N ASN A 290 11.63 16.21 0.40
CA ASN A 290 12.73 16.28 1.35
C ASN A 290 12.39 15.63 2.70
N GLU A 291 11.16 15.83 3.20
CA GLU A 291 10.69 15.19 4.43
C GLU A 291 10.58 13.67 4.26
N ILE A 292 10.09 13.19 3.13
CA ILE A 292 10.03 11.75 2.81
C ILE A 292 11.44 11.17 2.68
N MET A 293 12.39 11.90 2.10
CA MET A 293 13.79 11.48 2.07
C MET A 293 14.38 11.38 3.50
N ARG A 294 14.13 12.38 4.35
CA ARG A 294 14.54 12.36 5.77
C ARG A 294 13.92 11.19 6.53
N LEU A 295 12.64 10.89 6.23
CA LEU A 295 11.94 9.73 6.79
C LEU A 295 12.60 8.41 6.35
N ALA A 296 12.93 8.29 5.07
CA ALA A 296 13.59 7.10 4.52
C ALA A 296 14.95 6.84 5.19
N GLU A 297 15.74 7.89 5.39
CA GLU A 297 17.03 7.79 6.11
C GLU A 297 16.82 7.42 7.58
N LEU A 298 15.83 8.01 8.27
CA LEU A 298 15.52 7.73 9.67
C LEU A 298 15.15 6.25 9.88
N TYR A 299 14.37 5.69 8.98
CA TYR A 299 13.93 4.29 9.01
C TYR A 299 14.94 3.34 8.37
N GLU A 300 16.00 3.85 7.74
CA GLU A 300 16.93 3.05 6.93
C GLU A 300 16.15 2.17 5.94
N LEU A 301 15.19 2.77 5.22
CA LEU A 301 14.36 2.03 4.27
C LEU A 301 15.25 1.28 3.28
N ASN A 302 14.90 0.04 2.99
CA ASN A 302 15.66 -0.82 2.07
C ASN A 302 14.70 -1.68 1.27
N GLY A 303 14.20 -1.12 0.18
CA GLY A 303 13.12 -1.68 -0.64
C GLY A 303 12.10 -0.61 -1.00
N THR A 304 10.82 -0.98 -1.03
CA THR A 304 9.69 -0.10 -1.37
C THR A 304 8.90 0.27 -0.12
N ALA A 305 8.40 1.51 -0.06
CA ALA A 305 7.45 1.93 0.98
C ALA A 305 6.47 2.96 0.42
N GLN A 306 5.28 2.97 1.00
CA GLN A 306 4.23 3.94 0.73
C GLN A 306 3.91 4.72 2.01
N VAL A 307 3.70 6.02 1.89
CA VAL A 307 3.37 6.90 3.01
C VAL A 307 2.04 7.58 2.74
N ASP A 308 1.08 7.42 3.67
CA ASP A 308 -0.18 8.14 3.65
C ASP A 308 -0.03 9.47 4.39
N LEU A 309 -0.56 10.55 3.80
CA LEU A 309 -0.32 11.92 4.20
C LEU A 309 -1.61 12.74 4.18
N ILE A 310 -1.66 13.76 5.04
CA ILE A 310 -2.64 14.84 4.94
C ILE A 310 -1.88 16.16 4.90
N PHE A 311 -2.24 17.02 3.92
CA PHE A 311 -1.80 18.39 3.91
C PHE A 311 -2.87 19.27 4.56
N SER A 312 -2.51 19.93 5.65
CA SER A 312 -3.41 20.76 6.43
C SER A 312 -2.68 22.00 6.95
N GLU A 313 -3.30 23.17 6.84
CA GLU A 313 -2.78 24.45 7.37
C GLU A 313 -1.33 24.78 6.94
N GLY A 314 -0.94 24.31 5.74
CA GLY A 314 0.40 24.54 5.19
C GLY A 314 1.45 23.54 5.62
N GLU A 315 1.10 22.49 6.40
CA GLU A 315 2.01 21.46 6.89
C GLU A 315 1.60 20.06 6.42
N TRP A 316 2.60 19.17 6.27
CA TRP A 316 2.41 17.78 5.90
C TRP A 316 2.39 16.88 7.14
N TYR A 317 1.27 16.24 7.36
CA TYR A 317 1.09 15.27 8.44
C TYR A 317 1.26 13.86 7.90
N ILE A 318 2.09 13.04 8.54
CA ILE A 318 2.23 11.62 8.23
C ILE A 318 1.16 10.85 9.00
N ILE A 319 0.37 10.06 8.29
CA ILE A 319 -0.72 9.26 8.86
C ILE A 319 -0.29 7.82 9.08
N GLU A 320 0.42 7.25 8.11
CA GLU A 320 0.85 5.86 8.13
C GLU A 320 2.03 5.64 7.20
N ILE A 321 2.92 4.72 7.57
CA ILE A 321 4.00 4.21 6.73
C ILE A 321 3.71 2.75 6.45
N ASN A 322 3.65 2.39 5.19
CA ASN A 322 3.49 1.04 4.71
C ASN A 322 4.82 0.59 4.09
N ALA A 323 5.64 -0.15 4.84
CA ALA A 323 6.98 -0.58 4.40
C ALA A 323 6.89 -1.74 3.40
N ARG A 324 6.18 -1.54 2.30
CA ARG A 324 5.84 -2.56 1.30
C ARG A 324 5.34 -1.96 0.01
N HIS A 325 5.28 -2.78 -1.03
CA HIS A 325 4.54 -2.51 -2.25
C HIS A 325 3.05 -2.26 -1.94
N SER A 326 2.44 -1.33 -2.62
CA SER A 326 1.03 -1.01 -2.41
C SER A 326 0.23 -1.06 -3.71
N LEU A 327 -1.09 -1.02 -3.61
CA LEU A 327 -1.96 -0.87 -4.79
C LEU A 327 -1.73 0.48 -5.49
N MET A 328 -1.30 1.50 -4.74
CA MET A 328 -0.98 2.81 -5.29
C MET A 328 0.34 2.82 -6.08
N THR A 329 1.21 1.82 -5.90
CA THR A 329 2.49 1.75 -6.60
C THR A 329 2.31 1.75 -8.13
N GLU A 330 1.22 1.15 -8.64
CA GLU A 330 0.96 1.12 -10.09
C GLU A 330 0.66 2.52 -10.64
N ILE A 331 -0.24 3.30 -10.01
CA ILE A 331 -0.53 4.67 -10.49
C ILE A 331 0.71 5.56 -10.37
N SER A 332 1.46 5.47 -9.27
CA SER A 332 2.69 6.24 -9.08
C SER A 332 3.73 5.93 -10.17
N ALA A 333 3.89 4.65 -10.51
CA ALA A 333 4.78 4.22 -11.58
C ALA A 333 4.28 4.71 -12.95
N GLN A 334 2.98 4.63 -13.22
CA GLN A 334 2.40 5.11 -14.48
C GLN A 334 2.59 6.63 -14.65
N ILE A 335 2.53 7.42 -13.59
CA ILE A 335 2.87 8.85 -13.66
C ILE A 335 4.28 9.05 -14.21
N GLU A 336 5.22 8.19 -13.84
CA GLU A 336 6.60 8.17 -14.34
C GLU A 336 6.78 7.33 -15.63
N ARG A 337 5.70 6.96 -16.31
CA ARG A 337 5.70 6.16 -17.56
C ARG A 337 6.33 4.78 -17.39
N LYS A 338 6.18 4.18 -16.22
CA LYS A 338 6.71 2.87 -15.83
C LYS A 338 5.57 1.98 -15.34
N THR A 339 5.86 0.71 -15.17
CA THR A 339 5.01 -0.22 -14.40
C THR A 339 5.52 -0.32 -12.97
N SER A 340 4.70 -0.78 -12.05
CA SER A 340 5.12 -1.01 -10.66
C SER A 340 6.26 -2.04 -10.54
N LEU A 341 6.42 -2.94 -11.50
CA LEU A 341 7.50 -3.93 -11.51
C LEU A 341 8.84 -3.36 -11.97
N ASP A 342 8.86 -2.27 -12.73
CA ASP A 342 10.10 -1.60 -13.15
C ASP A 342 10.92 -1.08 -11.95
N ILE A 343 10.26 -0.80 -10.82
CA ILE A 343 10.91 -0.48 -9.55
C ILE A 343 11.90 -1.58 -9.13
N TYR A 344 11.51 -2.85 -9.32
CA TYR A 344 12.36 -3.99 -8.97
C TYR A 344 13.53 -4.15 -9.92
N GLY A 345 13.37 -3.76 -11.18
CA GLY A 345 14.48 -3.62 -12.11
C GLY A 345 15.51 -2.58 -11.67
N ALA A 346 15.05 -1.40 -11.26
CA ALA A 346 15.92 -0.35 -10.73
C ALA A 346 16.64 -0.80 -9.45
N LEU A 347 15.95 -1.48 -8.53
CA LEU A 347 16.57 -2.07 -7.33
C LEU A 347 17.61 -3.13 -7.69
N ALA A 348 17.35 -3.95 -8.72
CA ALA A 348 18.23 -5.04 -9.16
C ALA A 348 19.59 -4.53 -9.69
N VAL A 349 19.60 -3.41 -10.39
CA VAL A 349 20.85 -2.80 -10.88
C VAL A 349 21.52 -1.88 -9.88
N CYS A 350 20.87 -1.60 -8.75
CA CYS A 350 21.33 -0.66 -7.72
C CYS A 350 21.64 0.75 -8.27
N ASP A 351 21.02 1.14 -9.36
CA ASP A 351 21.15 2.44 -10.01
C ASP A 351 19.82 3.20 -9.98
N ILE A 352 19.38 3.52 -8.77
CA ILE A 352 18.09 4.16 -8.54
C ILE A 352 18.09 5.60 -9.03
N ARG A 353 19.25 6.27 -9.00
CA ARG A 353 19.41 7.65 -9.49
C ARG A 353 19.60 7.74 -11.00
N GLY A 354 20.10 6.68 -11.62
CA GLY A 354 20.25 6.54 -13.07
C GLY A 354 19.09 5.78 -13.71
N ALA A 355 18.16 5.24 -12.91
CA ALA A 355 16.92 4.72 -13.46
C ALA A 355 16.23 5.86 -14.23
N ASP A 356 15.97 5.64 -15.51
CA ASP A 356 15.37 6.62 -16.42
C ASP A 356 14.09 7.23 -15.82
N ILE A 357 14.28 8.33 -15.06
CA ILE A 357 13.16 9.19 -14.69
C ILE A 357 12.83 9.92 -15.98
N PRO A 358 11.63 9.75 -16.53
CA PRO A 358 11.30 10.38 -17.79
C PRO A 358 11.36 11.91 -17.64
N ASP A 359 11.91 12.59 -18.64
CA ASP A 359 11.97 14.04 -18.69
C ASP A 359 10.57 14.70 -18.59
N THR A 360 9.52 13.91 -18.89
CA THR A 360 8.13 14.35 -18.84
C THR A 360 7.26 13.33 -18.11
N LEU A 361 6.57 13.80 -17.08
CA LEU A 361 5.52 13.06 -16.39
C LEU A 361 4.26 12.95 -17.27
N GLN A 362 3.41 11.99 -16.95
CA GLN A 362 2.03 11.97 -17.46
C GLN A 362 1.04 12.00 -16.31
N PHE A 363 -0.17 12.44 -16.57
CA PHE A 363 -1.25 12.38 -15.60
C PHE A 363 -1.83 10.98 -15.56
N ALA A 364 -2.17 10.52 -14.36
CA ALA A 364 -2.81 9.23 -14.14
C ALA A 364 -3.96 9.35 -13.14
N CYS A 365 -4.97 8.51 -13.33
CA CYS A 365 -6.11 8.37 -12.43
C CYS A 365 -6.32 6.88 -12.14
N ASP A 366 -6.51 6.56 -10.86
CA ASP A 366 -6.84 5.23 -10.36
C ASP A 366 -8.25 5.26 -9.76
N PHE A 367 -9.08 4.27 -10.09
CA PHE A 367 -10.43 4.14 -9.56
C PHE A 367 -10.91 2.69 -9.60
N LYS A 368 -11.85 2.36 -8.74
CA LYS A 368 -12.46 1.03 -8.65
C LYS A 368 -13.82 0.97 -9.34
N THR A 369 -14.11 -0.21 -9.90
CA THR A 369 -15.38 -0.54 -10.55
C THR A 369 -15.87 -1.88 -10.05
N PRO A 370 -17.16 -2.22 -10.22
CA PRO A 370 -17.61 -3.59 -10.06
C PRO A 370 -16.78 -4.55 -10.92
N TYR A 371 -16.70 -5.81 -10.48
CA TYR A 371 -15.94 -6.85 -11.19
C TYR A 371 -16.38 -7.00 -12.65
N LEU A 372 -15.40 -7.10 -13.52
CA LEU A 372 -15.55 -7.32 -14.97
C LEU A 372 -14.86 -8.62 -15.37
N LYS A 373 -15.42 -9.29 -16.38
CA LYS A 373 -14.80 -10.48 -16.98
C LYS A 373 -13.55 -10.08 -17.79
N ASP A 374 -12.59 -10.99 -17.83
CA ASP A 374 -11.30 -10.82 -18.54
C ASP A 374 -11.46 -10.36 -19.98
N ASP A 375 -12.37 -11.01 -20.74
CA ASP A 375 -12.62 -10.65 -22.16
C ASP A 375 -13.12 -9.21 -22.29
N THR A 376 -13.96 -8.77 -21.36
CA THR A 376 -14.44 -7.37 -21.30
C THR A 376 -13.28 -6.41 -21.07
N ILE A 377 -12.41 -6.72 -20.10
CA ILE A 377 -11.23 -5.91 -19.79
C ILE A 377 -10.30 -5.81 -21.00
N ARG A 378 -9.97 -6.96 -21.62
CA ARG A 378 -9.10 -7.01 -22.81
C ARG A 378 -9.69 -6.23 -23.99
N GLN A 379 -10.99 -6.32 -24.20
CA GLN A 379 -11.69 -5.53 -25.22
C GLN A 379 -11.63 -4.04 -24.92
N MET A 380 -11.86 -3.64 -23.69
CA MET A 380 -11.77 -2.24 -23.26
C MET A 380 -10.38 -1.66 -23.45
N MET A 381 -9.33 -2.33 -23.00
CA MET A 381 -7.95 -1.88 -23.19
C MET A 381 -7.58 -1.72 -24.66
N LYS A 382 -8.15 -2.56 -25.52
CA LYS A 382 -7.96 -2.45 -26.99
C LYS A 382 -8.70 -1.24 -27.58
N LEU A 383 -9.90 -0.93 -27.08
CA LEU A 383 -10.72 0.20 -27.57
C LEU A 383 -10.27 1.54 -26.97
N TYR A 384 -9.77 1.52 -25.74
CA TYR A 384 -9.37 2.70 -24.99
C TYR A 384 -7.90 2.59 -24.57
N PRO A 385 -6.95 2.99 -25.45
CA PRO A 385 -5.51 2.90 -25.17
C PRO A 385 -5.05 3.76 -23.98
N CYS A 386 -5.89 4.65 -23.46
CA CYS A 386 -5.63 5.40 -22.24
C CYS A 386 -5.69 4.53 -20.96
N ILE A 387 -6.28 3.33 -21.02
CA ILE A 387 -6.24 2.36 -19.92
C ILE A 387 -4.85 1.73 -19.90
N ALA A 388 -4.01 2.15 -18.95
CA ALA A 388 -2.63 1.69 -18.83
C ALA A 388 -2.54 0.31 -18.17
N SER A 389 -3.33 0.10 -17.11
CA SER A 389 -3.40 -1.19 -16.40
C SER A 389 -4.76 -1.41 -15.75
N VAL A 390 -5.07 -2.68 -15.53
CA VAL A 390 -6.25 -3.10 -14.76
C VAL A 390 -5.84 -4.24 -13.85
N MET A 391 -6.24 -4.16 -12.58
CA MET A 391 -6.21 -5.28 -11.65
C MET A 391 -7.64 -5.77 -11.44
N SER A 392 -7.85 -7.06 -11.56
CA SER A 392 -9.13 -7.73 -11.28
C SER A 392 -8.98 -8.59 -10.04
N LEU A 393 -9.75 -8.29 -9.00
CA LEU A 393 -9.74 -9.01 -7.73
C LEU A 393 -11.06 -9.76 -7.52
N GLN A 394 -10.93 -11.06 -7.26
CA GLN A 394 -12.04 -11.88 -6.77
C GLN A 394 -11.75 -12.32 -5.35
N THR A 395 -12.57 -11.86 -4.40
CA THR A 395 -12.52 -12.32 -3.02
C THR A 395 -13.71 -13.18 -2.68
N ALA A 396 -13.50 -14.11 -1.79
CA ALA A 396 -14.56 -15.01 -1.39
C ALA A 396 -15.48 -14.41 -0.34
N VAL A 397 -14.98 -13.65 0.61
CA VAL A 397 -15.78 -13.05 1.69
C VAL A 397 -15.01 -11.86 2.29
N SER A 398 -15.62 -10.67 2.33
CA SER A 398 -15.36 -9.71 3.41
C SER A 398 -16.28 -10.08 4.58
N THR A 399 -16.05 -9.53 5.77
CA THR A 399 -16.97 -9.65 6.92
C THR A 399 -18.39 -9.20 6.58
N ASP A 400 -18.58 -8.45 5.48
CA ASP A 400 -19.85 -7.85 5.03
C ASP A 400 -20.33 -8.38 3.67
N GLY A 401 -19.69 -9.40 3.07
CA GLY A 401 -20.09 -9.97 1.78
C GLY A 401 -18.93 -10.09 0.79
N LYS A 402 -19.25 -10.46 -0.44
CA LYS A 402 -18.26 -10.56 -1.52
C LYS A 402 -17.72 -9.18 -1.88
N VAL A 403 -16.40 -9.01 -1.82
CA VAL A 403 -15.74 -7.86 -2.42
C VAL A 403 -15.06 -8.32 -3.70
N GLU A 404 -15.70 -8.06 -4.82
CA GLU A 404 -15.15 -8.31 -6.15
C GLU A 404 -15.12 -6.97 -6.89
N TYR A 405 -13.94 -6.58 -7.38
CA TYR A 405 -13.80 -5.32 -8.10
C TYR A 405 -12.70 -5.39 -9.15
N CYS A 406 -12.72 -4.43 -10.05
CA CYS A 406 -11.58 -4.11 -10.89
C CYS A 406 -11.05 -2.72 -10.50
N GLU A 407 -9.73 -2.57 -10.47
CA GLU A 407 -9.05 -1.30 -10.27
C GLU A 407 -8.35 -0.91 -11.56
N PHE A 408 -8.70 0.28 -12.08
CA PHE A 408 -8.25 0.78 -13.38
C PHE A 408 -7.27 1.91 -13.18
N VAL A 409 -6.17 1.89 -13.92
CA VAL A 409 -5.28 3.04 -14.06
C VAL A 409 -5.41 3.59 -15.48
N VAL A 410 -5.88 4.83 -15.59
CA VAL A 410 -6.03 5.57 -16.85
C VAL A 410 -4.98 6.68 -16.90
N THR A 411 -4.35 6.87 -18.05
CA THR A 411 -3.28 7.86 -18.23
C THR A 411 -3.55 8.81 -19.38
N ALA A 412 -3.01 10.02 -19.26
CA ALA A 412 -3.03 11.03 -20.33
C ALA A 412 -1.86 12.00 -20.19
N GLU A 413 -1.56 12.74 -21.27
CA GLU A 413 -0.46 13.72 -21.30
C GLU A 413 -0.71 14.97 -20.45
N THR A 414 -1.98 15.34 -20.25
CA THR A 414 -2.39 16.51 -19.45
C THR A 414 -3.62 16.20 -18.61
N ALA A 415 -3.87 17.03 -17.61
CA ALA A 415 -5.04 16.92 -16.73
C ALA A 415 -6.36 17.02 -17.53
N GLU A 416 -6.43 17.93 -18.50
CA GLU A 416 -7.60 18.11 -19.37
C GLU A 416 -7.85 16.84 -20.20
N LYS A 417 -6.80 16.29 -20.83
CA LYS A 417 -6.91 15.05 -21.61
C LYS A 417 -7.27 13.85 -20.72
N LEU A 418 -6.84 13.84 -19.45
CA LEU A 418 -7.23 12.80 -18.51
C LEU A 418 -8.74 12.85 -18.24
N MET A 419 -9.28 14.06 -18.00
CA MET A 419 -10.72 14.23 -17.83
C MET A 419 -11.51 13.86 -19.10
N GLU A 420 -11.03 14.26 -20.28
CA GLU A 420 -11.63 13.87 -21.56
C GLU A 420 -11.66 12.36 -21.74
N ALA A 421 -10.56 11.68 -21.42
CA ALA A 421 -10.47 10.22 -21.48
C ALA A 421 -11.47 9.54 -20.53
N MET A 422 -11.61 10.05 -19.31
CA MET A 422 -12.55 9.53 -18.33
C MET A 422 -14.02 9.75 -18.73
N ILE A 423 -14.34 10.90 -19.34
CA ILE A 423 -15.68 11.17 -19.89
C ILE A 423 -15.95 10.22 -21.06
N CYS A 424 -14.99 10.05 -21.98
CA CYS A 424 -15.12 9.10 -23.09
C CYS A 424 -15.35 7.66 -22.62
N LEU A 425 -14.62 7.21 -21.59
CA LEU A 425 -14.84 5.92 -20.97
C LEU A 425 -16.24 5.79 -20.37
N LYS A 426 -16.72 6.84 -19.69
CA LYS A 426 -18.07 6.85 -19.12
C LYS A 426 -19.16 6.75 -20.17
N GLU A 427 -19.03 7.48 -21.27
CA GLU A 427 -20.02 7.51 -22.37
C GLU A 427 -20.00 6.23 -23.20
N GLY A 428 -18.82 5.63 -23.37
CA GLY A 428 -18.62 4.44 -24.18
C GLY A 428 -18.78 3.12 -23.42
N THR A 429 -18.94 3.15 -22.10
CA THR A 429 -19.04 1.95 -21.26
C THR A 429 -20.20 2.06 -20.28
N GLU A 430 -21.01 1.02 -20.18
CA GLU A 430 -22.13 1.00 -19.24
C GLU A 430 -21.63 0.71 -17.81
N ASN A 431 -21.82 1.65 -16.88
CA ASN A 431 -21.55 1.52 -15.43
C ASN A 431 -20.10 1.28 -14.99
N ILE A 432 -19.10 1.55 -15.83
CA ILE A 432 -17.68 1.38 -15.45
C ILE A 432 -17.15 2.63 -14.77
N VAL A 433 -17.45 3.80 -15.32
CA VAL A 433 -17.09 5.08 -14.70
C VAL A 433 -18.34 5.75 -14.15
N SER A 434 -18.43 5.86 -12.83
CA SER A 434 -19.59 6.44 -12.16
C SER A 434 -19.57 7.99 -12.19
N ASP A 435 -20.71 8.63 -11.94
CA ASP A 435 -20.78 10.08 -11.71
C ASP A 435 -19.92 10.50 -10.52
N LYS A 436 -19.84 9.67 -9.47
CA LYS A 436 -18.97 9.90 -8.30
C LYS A 436 -17.50 9.88 -8.70
N THR A 437 -17.08 8.94 -9.55
CA THR A 437 -15.72 8.85 -10.07
C THR A 437 -15.33 10.12 -10.81
N ILE A 438 -16.19 10.59 -11.71
CA ILE A 438 -15.95 11.86 -12.44
C ILE A 438 -15.90 13.06 -11.49
N ALA A 439 -16.83 13.14 -10.53
CA ALA A 439 -16.85 14.22 -9.55
C ALA A 439 -15.59 14.19 -8.66
N GLY A 440 -15.15 13.01 -8.22
CA GLY A 440 -13.93 12.82 -7.44
C GLY A 440 -12.69 13.26 -8.22
N LEU A 441 -12.55 12.82 -9.47
CA LEU A 441 -11.45 13.26 -10.34
C LEU A 441 -11.47 14.76 -10.56
N ASN A 442 -12.63 15.34 -10.88
CA ASN A 442 -12.76 16.78 -11.08
C ASN A 442 -12.37 17.58 -9.82
N SER A 443 -12.75 17.10 -8.64
CA SER A 443 -12.32 17.71 -7.37
C SER A 443 -10.80 17.75 -7.24
N ILE A 444 -10.12 16.66 -7.55
CA ILE A 444 -8.66 16.56 -7.49
C ILE A 444 -8.02 17.50 -8.53
N LEU A 445 -8.45 17.41 -9.80
CA LEU A 445 -7.84 18.19 -10.89
C LEU A 445 -7.98 19.71 -10.69
N ASN A 446 -9.00 20.16 -9.96
CA ASN A 446 -9.16 21.58 -9.61
C ASN A 446 -8.18 22.04 -8.51
N GLU A 447 -7.54 21.12 -7.78
CA GLU A 447 -6.57 21.41 -6.73
C GLU A 447 -5.12 21.20 -7.21
N MET A 448 -4.90 20.53 -8.36
CA MET A 448 -3.60 20.27 -8.96
C MET A 448 -3.03 21.49 -9.72
#